data_cbebe666917e4ab651f89cd56e64a1bb
#
_entry.id   cbebe666917e4ab651f89cd56e64a1bb
#
_cell.length_a   1.000
_cell.length_b   1.000
_cell.length_c   1.000
_cell.angle_alpha   90.00
_cell.angle_beta   90.00
_cell.angle_gamma   90.00
#
_symmetry.space_group_name_H-M   'P 1'
#
loop_
_entity.id
_entity.type
_entity.pdbx_description
1 polymer ?
#
loop_
_entity_poly.entity_id
_entity_poly.type
_entity_poly.pdbx_seq_one_letter_code
_entity_poly.pdbx_strand_id
1 'polypeptide(L)'
;MEHADMKIRMQGFATALATACWLSVPTVSLAQKADSPAASSTEAGQAARGIKQRTYSSPQEAVGDLITALRAGDPNGLLAVVGPNARSWLFSGDRVADAQEWRRFLAAYDGQHVIANTPDGRRATLSVGEDAFAFAAPIVRRGDRWAFDATAGREETLNRRVGRNELDTIQTLLAVVDAQREYASSDADRNGLHDYAAHFISQPGKRDGLYWSVQAGQPASPLGPLVAAAMKDGYAVKGRDLKPAPYNGYFFRML
;
A
#
# COMPACT_ATOMS: atom_id res chain seq x y z
N MET A 1 32.65 -19.94 15.60
CA MET A 1 32.10 -18.68 15.02
C MET A 1 31.54 -19.09 13.67
N GLU A 2 30.25 -19.34 13.65
CA GLU A 2 29.55 -20.06 12.58
C GLU A 2 28.70 -19.07 11.80
N HIS A 3 29.02 -18.88 10.51
CA HIS A 3 28.28 -18.05 9.60
C HIS A 3 27.06 -18.85 9.11
N ALA A 4 25.86 -18.43 9.49
CA ALA A 4 24.62 -18.98 8.97
C ALA A 4 24.32 -18.42 7.57
N ASP A 5 24.50 -19.28 6.56
CA ASP A 5 24.09 -19.08 5.17
C ASP A 5 22.56 -19.14 5.07
N MET A 6 21.91 -18.02 4.79
CA MET A 6 20.48 -17.96 4.49
C MET A 6 20.26 -18.05 2.97
N LYS A 7 20.04 -19.28 2.48
CA LYS A 7 19.71 -19.55 1.07
C LYS A 7 18.22 -19.27 0.81
N ILE A 8 17.93 -18.19 0.10
CA ILE A 8 16.61 -17.93 -0.48
C ILE A 8 16.47 -18.75 -1.76
N ARG A 9 15.56 -19.72 -1.77
CA ARG A 9 15.17 -20.49 -2.96
C ARG A 9 14.16 -19.70 -3.79
N MET A 10 14.59 -19.22 -4.95
CA MET A 10 13.70 -18.78 -6.03
C MET A 10 13.25 -20.02 -6.83
N GLN A 11 11.95 -20.27 -6.86
CA GLN A 11 11.35 -21.20 -7.82
C GLN A 11 10.82 -20.41 -9.01
N GLY A 12 11.41 -20.70 -10.18
CA GLY A 12 10.98 -20.16 -11.45
C GLY A 12 9.71 -20.84 -11.98
N PHE A 13 8.87 -20.10 -12.67
CA PHE A 13 7.85 -20.64 -13.56
C PHE A 13 8.07 -20.17 -14.99
N ALA A 14 7.98 -21.14 -15.89
CA ALA A 14 8.36 -21.06 -17.28
C ALA A 14 7.25 -20.48 -18.17
N THR A 15 7.72 -19.79 -19.18
CA THR A 15 7.15 -19.32 -20.45
C THR A 15 6.12 -20.22 -21.14
N ALA A 16 5.10 -19.58 -21.74
CA ALA A 16 4.45 -20.08 -22.94
C ALA A 16 4.25 -18.93 -23.95
N LEU A 17 4.91 -19.10 -25.10
CA LEU A 17 4.71 -18.32 -26.33
C LEU A 17 3.34 -18.62 -26.93
N ALA A 18 2.65 -17.62 -27.46
CA ALA A 18 1.64 -17.79 -28.51
C ALA A 18 1.72 -16.66 -29.53
N THR A 19 1.79 -17.08 -30.75
CA THR A 19 2.11 -16.44 -32.02
C THR A 19 1.04 -15.46 -32.49
N ALA A 20 1.48 -14.42 -33.17
CA ALA A 20 0.69 -13.39 -33.83
C ALA A 20 -0.12 -13.91 -35.02
N CYS A 21 -1.32 -13.35 -35.24
CA CYS A 21 -1.99 -13.32 -36.53
C CYS A 21 -2.55 -11.92 -36.78
N TRP A 22 -2.04 -11.27 -37.80
CA TRP A 22 -2.48 -9.98 -38.30
C TRP A 22 -3.74 -10.18 -39.17
N LEU A 23 -4.82 -9.46 -38.85
CA LEU A 23 -5.91 -9.17 -39.79
C LEU A 23 -6.29 -7.70 -39.61
N SER A 24 -6.06 -6.96 -40.69
CA SER A 24 -6.48 -5.58 -40.93
C SER A 24 -7.98 -5.46 -41.15
N VAL A 25 -8.68 -4.57 -40.46
CA VAL A 25 -10.06 -4.19 -40.71
C VAL A 25 -10.18 -2.64 -40.59
N PRO A 26 -11.01 -1.98 -41.40
CA PRO A 26 -10.95 -0.55 -41.66
C PRO A 26 -11.59 0.32 -40.58
N THR A 27 -11.05 1.51 -40.42
CA THR A 27 -11.53 2.59 -39.59
C THR A 27 -12.92 3.08 -39.96
N VAL A 28 -13.87 2.94 -39.03
CA VAL A 28 -15.10 3.74 -38.99
C VAL A 28 -14.98 4.69 -37.80
N SER A 29 -14.84 5.98 -38.13
CA SER A 29 -14.82 7.07 -37.16
C SER A 29 -16.28 7.33 -36.74
N LEU A 30 -16.59 6.96 -35.48
CA LEU A 30 -17.78 7.45 -34.78
C LEU A 30 -17.27 8.27 -33.58
N ALA A 31 -17.50 9.57 -33.68
CA ALA A 31 -17.28 10.50 -32.57
C ALA A 31 -18.20 10.10 -31.41
N GLN A 32 -17.63 9.43 -30.40
CA GLN A 32 -18.31 9.13 -29.16
C GLN A 32 -17.95 10.19 -28.14
N LYS A 33 -18.95 11.01 -27.84
CA LYS A 33 -18.96 12.01 -26.80
C LYS A 33 -18.53 11.35 -25.49
N ALA A 34 -17.42 11.83 -24.90
CA ALA A 34 -16.92 11.38 -23.61
C ALA A 34 -17.91 11.81 -22.53
N ASP A 35 -18.75 10.89 -22.08
CA ASP A 35 -19.50 11.03 -20.84
C ASP A 35 -18.53 10.74 -19.69
N SER A 36 -18.26 11.77 -18.92
CA SER A 36 -17.44 11.73 -17.69
C SER A 36 -18.07 10.77 -16.66
N PRO A 37 -17.27 9.94 -15.96
CA PRO A 37 -17.75 9.09 -14.89
C PRO A 37 -17.86 9.87 -13.56
N ALA A 38 -18.58 11.01 -13.55
CA ALA A 38 -18.85 11.79 -12.33
C ALA A 38 -20.10 11.31 -11.57
N ALA A 39 -20.90 10.40 -12.15
CA ALA A 39 -22.15 9.96 -11.55
C ALA A 39 -22.00 8.84 -10.51
N SER A 40 -20.95 8.00 -10.59
CA SER A 40 -20.81 6.82 -9.72
C SER A 40 -20.37 7.13 -8.28
N SER A 41 -19.69 8.27 -8.05
CA SER A 41 -19.25 8.66 -6.70
C SER A 41 -20.38 9.27 -5.86
N THR A 42 -21.39 9.88 -6.50
CA THR A 42 -22.52 10.50 -5.82
C THR A 42 -23.55 9.47 -5.35
N GLU A 43 -23.83 8.44 -6.15
CA GLU A 43 -24.76 7.35 -5.79
C GLU A 43 -24.22 6.48 -4.66
N ALA A 44 -22.93 6.13 -4.69
CA ALA A 44 -22.28 5.38 -3.61
C ALA A 44 -22.28 6.14 -2.27
N GLY A 45 -22.15 7.47 -2.31
CA GLY A 45 -22.23 8.34 -1.14
C GLY A 45 -23.66 8.47 -0.58
N GLN A 46 -24.68 8.44 -1.44
CA GLN A 46 -26.08 8.50 -1.03
C GLN A 46 -26.59 7.17 -0.45
N ALA A 47 -26.19 6.04 -1.01
CA ALA A 47 -26.53 4.70 -0.50
C ALA A 47 -26.00 4.45 0.93
N ALA A 48 -24.84 5.03 1.28
CA ALA A 48 -24.27 4.88 2.62
C ALA A 48 -24.98 5.75 3.69
N ARG A 49 -25.66 6.83 3.31
CA ARG A 49 -26.33 7.73 4.25
C ARG A 49 -27.59 7.13 4.90
N GLY A 50 -28.15 6.06 4.34
CA GLY A 50 -29.30 5.33 4.90
C GLY A 50 -28.92 4.16 5.84
N ILE A 51 -27.63 3.78 5.90
CA ILE A 51 -27.20 2.65 6.72
C ILE A 51 -27.07 3.09 8.18
N LYS A 52 -27.89 2.51 9.05
CA LYS A 52 -27.79 2.71 10.51
C LYS A 52 -26.80 1.73 11.10
N GLN A 53 -25.85 2.24 11.90
CA GLN A 53 -24.90 1.38 12.62
C GLN A 53 -25.61 0.52 13.65
N ARG A 54 -25.25 -0.75 13.71
CA ARG A 54 -25.72 -1.71 14.71
C ARG A 54 -25.05 -1.47 16.06
N THR A 55 -25.75 -1.88 17.12
CA THR A 55 -25.22 -1.91 18.49
C THR A 55 -25.49 -3.26 19.11
N TYR A 56 -24.63 -3.66 20.05
CA TYR A 56 -24.54 -5.02 20.56
C TYR A 56 -24.61 -5.05 22.09
N SER A 57 -24.91 -6.21 22.66
CA SER A 57 -24.87 -6.43 24.12
C SER A 57 -23.45 -6.67 24.64
N SER A 58 -22.54 -7.13 23.77
CA SER A 58 -21.16 -7.44 24.12
C SER A 58 -20.19 -7.19 22.94
N PRO A 59 -18.88 -7.06 23.22
CA PRO A 59 -17.87 -7.02 22.17
C PRO A 59 -17.83 -8.31 21.34
N GLN A 60 -18.08 -9.47 21.95
CA GLN A 60 -18.10 -10.76 21.29
C GLN A 60 -19.20 -10.84 20.23
N GLU A 61 -20.40 -10.34 20.55
CA GLU A 61 -21.51 -10.25 19.60
C GLU A 61 -21.18 -9.33 18.42
N ALA A 62 -20.54 -8.18 18.69
CA ALA A 62 -20.09 -7.25 17.65
C ALA A 62 -19.07 -7.90 16.71
N VAL A 63 -18.10 -8.64 17.24
CA VAL A 63 -17.11 -9.37 16.44
C VAL A 63 -17.78 -10.49 15.65
N GLY A 64 -18.67 -11.26 16.23
CA GLY A 64 -19.40 -12.32 15.53
C GLY A 64 -20.16 -11.79 14.30
N ASP A 65 -20.80 -10.63 14.43
CA ASP A 65 -21.53 -9.99 13.34
C ASP A 65 -20.56 -9.42 12.25
N LEU A 66 -19.41 -8.87 12.67
CA LEU A 66 -18.34 -8.48 11.75
C LEU A 66 -17.86 -9.65 10.90
N ILE A 67 -17.55 -10.77 11.55
CA ILE A 67 -17.07 -11.99 10.85
C ILE A 67 -18.14 -12.55 9.92
N THR A 68 -19.40 -12.52 10.33
CA THR A 68 -20.53 -12.96 9.50
C THR A 68 -20.64 -12.10 8.23
N ALA A 69 -20.55 -10.77 8.35
CA ALA A 69 -20.61 -9.86 7.22
C ALA A 69 -19.40 -10.03 6.27
N LEU A 70 -18.18 -10.25 6.83
CA LEU A 70 -16.98 -10.54 6.06
C LEU A 70 -17.08 -11.85 5.27
N ARG A 71 -17.56 -12.92 5.90
CA ARG A 71 -17.76 -14.22 5.24
C ARG A 71 -18.81 -14.17 4.15
N ALA A 72 -19.86 -13.37 4.35
CA ALA A 72 -20.90 -13.15 3.35
C ALA A 72 -20.42 -12.27 2.19
N GLY A 73 -19.26 -11.59 2.32
CA GLY A 73 -18.81 -10.61 1.34
C GLY A 73 -19.80 -9.46 1.16
N ASP A 74 -20.51 -9.08 2.23
CA ASP A 74 -21.56 -8.05 2.20
C ASP A 74 -21.03 -6.67 2.62
N PRO A 75 -20.75 -5.76 1.66
CA PRO A 75 -20.27 -4.41 1.97
C PRO A 75 -21.24 -3.57 2.80
N ASN A 76 -22.54 -3.73 2.60
CA ASN A 76 -23.55 -2.98 3.35
C ASN A 76 -23.70 -3.53 4.78
N GLY A 77 -23.63 -4.84 4.95
CA GLY A 77 -23.53 -5.48 6.25
C GLY A 77 -22.33 -5.02 7.05
N LEU A 78 -21.14 -4.96 6.43
CA LEU A 78 -19.94 -4.43 7.04
C LEU A 78 -20.10 -2.97 7.49
N LEU A 79 -20.71 -2.12 6.65
CA LEU A 79 -21.00 -0.74 7.02
C LEU A 79 -22.05 -0.63 8.13
N ALA A 80 -23.02 -1.53 8.17
CA ALA A 80 -23.98 -1.58 9.27
C ALA A 80 -23.32 -1.99 10.60
N VAL A 81 -22.33 -2.86 10.56
CA VAL A 81 -21.57 -3.31 11.73
C VAL A 81 -20.58 -2.23 12.19
N VAL A 82 -19.66 -1.84 11.32
CA VAL A 82 -18.55 -0.94 11.68
C VAL A 82 -19.00 0.52 11.74
N GLY A 83 -19.97 0.89 10.94
CA GLY A 83 -20.51 2.23 10.81
C GLY A 83 -20.39 2.77 9.40
N PRO A 84 -21.35 3.58 8.91
CA PRO A 84 -21.37 4.10 7.55
C PRO A 84 -20.14 4.97 7.21
N ASN A 85 -19.54 5.62 8.21
CA ASN A 85 -18.33 6.44 8.06
C ASN A 85 -17.06 5.61 7.84
N ALA A 86 -17.14 4.27 7.98
CA ALA A 86 -16.03 3.38 7.72
C ALA A 86 -15.72 3.19 6.23
N ARG A 87 -16.64 3.57 5.33
CA ARG A 87 -16.51 3.34 3.88
C ARG A 87 -15.16 3.80 3.31
N SER A 88 -14.68 4.96 3.70
CA SER A 88 -13.48 5.57 3.12
C SER A 88 -12.15 4.88 3.48
N TRP A 89 -12.16 4.05 4.53
CA TRP A 89 -10.96 3.34 4.99
C TRP A 89 -11.11 1.82 4.99
N LEU A 90 -12.35 1.32 4.97
CA LEU A 90 -12.67 -0.10 4.93
C LEU A 90 -12.65 -0.68 3.51
N PHE A 91 -12.81 0.18 2.50
CA PHE A 91 -12.82 -0.22 1.09
C PHE A 91 -11.81 0.61 0.29
N SER A 92 -11.01 -0.06 -0.53
CA SER A 92 -10.06 0.59 -1.44
C SER A 92 -10.71 1.14 -2.71
N GLY A 93 -11.90 0.63 -3.06
CA GLY A 93 -12.59 0.84 -4.33
C GLY A 93 -12.31 -0.27 -5.35
N ASP A 94 -11.32 -1.12 -5.11
CA ASP A 94 -11.07 -2.34 -5.88
C ASP A 94 -11.68 -3.55 -5.16
N ARG A 95 -12.80 -4.06 -5.70
CA ARG A 95 -13.54 -5.18 -5.11
C ARG A 95 -12.72 -6.48 -5.03
N VAL A 96 -11.78 -6.69 -5.96
CA VAL A 96 -10.95 -7.90 -5.96
C VAL A 96 -9.90 -7.81 -4.85
N ALA A 97 -9.24 -6.67 -4.73
CA ALA A 97 -8.28 -6.40 -3.66
C ALA A 97 -8.95 -6.46 -2.27
N ASP A 98 -10.11 -5.80 -2.12
CA ASP A 98 -10.89 -5.83 -0.88
C ASP A 98 -11.27 -7.25 -0.47
N ALA A 99 -11.77 -8.07 -1.42
CA ALA A 99 -12.12 -9.46 -1.15
C ALA A 99 -10.91 -10.34 -0.79
N GLN A 100 -9.73 -10.06 -1.33
CA GLN A 100 -8.48 -10.74 -0.96
C GLN A 100 -8.06 -10.37 0.46
N GLU A 101 -8.15 -9.09 0.82
CA GLU A 101 -7.83 -8.60 2.16
C GLU A 101 -8.76 -9.22 3.22
N TRP A 102 -10.06 -9.29 2.94
CA TRP A 102 -11.02 -9.92 3.83
C TRP A 102 -10.76 -11.42 4.01
N ARG A 103 -10.38 -12.13 2.94
CA ARG A 103 -9.99 -13.55 3.07
C ARG A 103 -8.75 -13.73 3.94
N ARG A 104 -7.72 -12.85 3.79
CA ARG A 104 -6.53 -12.89 4.65
C ARG A 104 -6.89 -12.64 6.11
N PHE A 105 -7.72 -11.63 6.36
CA PHE A 105 -8.20 -11.31 7.69
C PHE A 105 -8.98 -12.46 8.31
N LEU A 106 -9.90 -13.10 7.57
CA LEU A 106 -10.67 -14.25 8.02
C LEU A 106 -9.77 -15.44 8.32
N ALA A 107 -8.79 -15.73 7.48
CA ALA A 107 -7.83 -16.81 7.72
C ALA A 107 -7.02 -16.57 9.03
N ALA A 108 -6.58 -15.33 9.25
CA ALA A 108 -5.90 -14.96 10.49
C ALA A 108 -6.82 -15.08 11.71
N TYR A 109 -8.08 -14.62 11.59
CA TYR A 109 -9.09 -14.76 12.65
C TYR A 109 -9.38 -16.21 12.99
N ASP A 110 -9.55 -17.08 12.00
CA ASP A 110 -9.83 -18.50 12.18
C ASP A 110 -8.64 -19.25 12.79
N GLY A 111 -7.40 -18.81 12.48
CA GLY A 111 -6.19 -19.36 13.10
C GLY A 111 -6.08 -18.99 14.58
N GLN A 112 -6.18 -17.72 14.88
CA GLN A 112 -6.10 -17.21 16.25
C GLN A 112 -6.75 -15.83 16.34
N HIS A 113 -7.54 -15.58 17.37
CA HIS A 113 -8.06 -14.24 17.68
C HIS A 113 -8.24 -14.02 19.17
N VAL A 114 -8.14 -12.77 19.58
CA VAL A 114 -8.33 -12.34 20.97
C VAL A 114 -9.17 -11.06 20.98
N ILE A 115 -10.15 -11.00 21.89
CA ILE A 115 -10.91 -9.78 22.19
C ILE A 115 -10.46 -9.31 23.57
N ALA A 116 -9.62 -8.29 23.61
CA ALA A 116 -9.07 -7.72 24.83
C ALA A 116 -9.87 -6.50 25.27
N ASN A 117 -10.37 -6.52 26.51
CA ASN A 117 -11.04 -5.37 27.12
C ASN A 117 -10.02 -4.46 27.81
N THR A 118 -10.23 -3.16 27.77
CA THR A 118 -9.50 -2.20 28.63
C THR A 118 -9.88 -2.40 30.10
N PRO A 119 -8.98 -2.05 31.05
CA PRO A 119 -9.23 -2.22 32.49
C PRO A 119 -10.48 -1.49 32.99
N ASP A 120 -10.85 -0.37 32.36
CA ASP A 120 -12.06 0.39 32.68
C ASP A 120 -13.36 -0.21 32.10
N GLY A 121 -13.24 -1.30 31.32
CA GLY A 121 -14.36 -2.00 30.68
C GLY A 121 -15.13 -1.16 29.65
N ARG A 122 -14.52 -0.09 29.11
CA ARG A 122 -15.18 0.83 28.17
C ARG A 122 -14.81 0.59 26.72
N ARG A 123 -13.72 -0.14 26.45
CA ARG A 123 -13.22 -0.42 25.11
C ARG A 123 -12.79 -1.87 25.00
N ALA A 124 -12.99 -2.44 23.83
CA ALA A 124 -12.45 -3.74 23.47
C ALA A 124 -11.74 -3.65 22.12
N THR A 125 -10.68 -4.43 21.94
CA THR A 125 -9.93 -4.52 20.69
C THR A 125 -9.92 -5.96 20.23
N LEU A 126 -10.25 -6.19 18.96
CA LEU A 126 -10.07 -7.48 18.29
C LEU A 126 -8.66 -7.54 17.72
N SER A 127 -7.90 -8.55 18.08
CA SER A 127 -6.62 -8.90 17.46
C SER A 127 -6.72 -10.26 16.79
N VAL A 128 -6.06 -10.44 15.63
CA VAL A 128 -6.09 -11.65 14.82
C VAL A 128 -4.69 -12.11 14.42
N GLY A 129 -4.51 -13.40 14.21
CA GLY A 129 -3.26 -14.02 13.79
C GLY A 129 -2.21 -14.07 14.90
N GLU A 130 -1.10 -14.76 14.61
CA GLU A 130 0.03 -14.94 15.54
C GLU A 130 0.70 -13.61 15.90
N ASP A 131 0.73 -12.67 14.95
CA ASP A 131 1.28 -11.31 15.15
C ASP A 131 0.34 -10.40 15.96
N ALA A 132 -0.79 -10.91 16.43
CA ALA A 132 -1.81 -10.15 17.17
C ALA A 132 -2.22 -8.83 16.46
N PHE A 133 -2.40 -8.89 15.12
CA PHE A 133 -2.80 -7.73 14.33
C PHE A 133 -4.14 -7.19 14.79
N ALA A 134 -4.16 -5.98 15.35
CA ALA A 134 -5.37 -5.36 15.85
C ALA A 134 -6.26 -4.82 14.73
N PHE A 135 -7.56 -5.14 14.73
CA PHE A 135 -8.54 -4.49 13.87
C PHE A 135 -8.58 -2.99 14.15
N ALA A 136 -8.58 -2.17 13.12
CA ALA A 136 -8.37 -0.73 13.27
C ALA A 136 -9.45 -0.03 14.10
N ALA A 137 -10.71 -0.45 13.96
CA ALA A 137 -11.81 0.11 14.74
C ALA A 137 -11.98 -0.61 16.08
N PRO A 138 -11.74 0.02 17.23
CA PRO A 138 -12.07 -0.54 18.52
C PRO A 138 -13.59 -0.63 18.70
N ILE A 139 -14.01 -1.52 19.60
CA ILE A 139 -15.40 -1.64 20.02
C ILE A 139 -15.54 -0.84 21.31
N VAL A 140 -16.42 0.15 21.34
CA VAL A 140 -16.59 1.04 22.47
C VAL A 140 -17.97 0.89 23.11
N ARG A 141 -18.00 1.02 24.43
CA ARG A 141 -19.24 1.00 25.19
C ARG A 141 -19.90 2.38 25.17
N ARG A 142 -21.17 2.42 24.76
CA ARG A 142 -22.03 3.61 24.72
C ARG A 142 -23.28 3.34 25.56
N GLY A 143 -23.26 3.79 26.79
CA GLY A 143 -24.29 3.41 27.77
C GLY A 143 -24.17 1.92 28.12
N ASP A 144 -25.25 1.18 27.89
CA ASP A 144 -25.35 -0.29 28.08
C ASP A 144 -25.05 -1.09 26.81
N ARG A 145 -24.77 -0.41 25.67
CA ARG A 145 -24.53 -1.07 24.38
C ARG A 145 -23.10 -0.87 23.89
N TRP A 146 -22.68 -1.77 23.01
CA TRP A 146 -21.38 -1.76 22.36
C TRP A 146 -21.53 -1.46 20.87
N ALA A 147 -20.57 -0.73 20.29
CA ALA A 147 -20.50 -0.45 18.87
C ALA A 147 -19.05 -0.26 18.44
N PHE A 148 -18.75 -0.54 17.17
CA PHE A 148 -17.46 -0.18 16.61
C PHE A 148 -17.31 1.36 16.52
N ASP A 149 -16.11 1.85 16.76
CA ASP A 149 -15.78 3.27 16.58
C ASP A 149 -15.11 3.48 15.21
N ALA A 150 -15.93 3.78 14.21
CA ALA A 150 -15.45 4.01 12.83
C ALA A 150 -14.54 5.24 12.72
N THR A 151 -14.66 6.22 13.60
CA THR A 151 -13.82 7.41 13.62
C THR A 151 -12.41 7.06 14.09
N ALA A 152 -12.32 6.39 15.23
CA ALA A 152 -11.04 5.86 15.72
C ALA A 152 -10.40 4.90 14.73
N GLY A 153 -11.21 4.07 14.04
CA GLY A 153 -10.72 3.16 12.98
C GLY A 153 -10.10 3.90 11.80
N ARG A 154 -10.68 5.03 11.40
CA ARG A 154 -10.10 5.88 10.35
C ARG A 154 -8.77 6.49 10.77
N GLU A 155 -8.70 7.03 11.98
CA GLU A 155 -7.49 7.63 12.54
C GLU A 155 -6.36 6.59 12.62
N GLU A 156 -6.66 5.41 13.14
CA GLU A 156 -5.70 4.31 13.25
C GLU A 156 -5.20 3.85 11.87
N THR A 157 -6.08 3.70 10.87
CA THR A 157 -5.70 3.34 9.51
C THR A 157 -4.79 4.40 8.89
N LEU A 158 -5.07 5.68 9.13
CA LEU A 158 -4.23 6.78 8.67
C LEU A 158 -2.86 6.74 9.36
N ASN A 159 -2.82 6.59 10.68
CA ASN A 159 -1.59 6.52 11.47
C ASN A 159 -0.70 5.36 11.01
N ARG A 160 -1.27 4.17 10.77
CA ARG A 160 -0.52 3.02 10.23
C ARG A 160 0.06 3.29 8.85
N ARG A 161 -0.69 4.00 7.99
CA ARG A 161 -0.19 4.39 6.66
C ARG A 161 0.96 5.38 6.78
N VAL A 162 0.80 6.41 7.61
CA VAL A 162 1.87 7.39 7.88
C VAL A 162 3.10 6.69 8.44
N GLY A 163 2.95 5.86 9.47
CA GLY A 163 4.06 5.12 10.08
C GLY A 163 4.82 4.23 9.09
N ARG A 164 4.11 3.52 8.19
CA ARG A 164 4.77 2.75 7.13
C ARG A 164 5.55 3.67 6.18
N ASN A 165 4.93 4.76 5.72
CA ASN A 165 5.59 5.71 4.84
C ASN A 165 6.84 6.33 5.48
N GLU A 166 6.81 6.60 6.79
CA GLU A 166 7.97 7.09 7.54
C GLU A 166 9.10 6.05 7.59
N LEU A 167 8.79 4.79 7.88
CA LEU A 167 9.77 3.70 7.87
C LEU A 167 10.38 3.50 6.48
N ASP A 168 9.56 3.49 5.43
CA ASP A 168 10.02 3.37 4.05
C ASP A 168 10.89 4.57 3.64
N THR A 169 10.57 5.77 4.14
CA THR A 169 11.38 6.97 3.94
C THR A 169 12.74 6.86 4.60
N ILE A 170 12.82 6.34 5.83
CA ILE A 170 14.09 6.09 6.53
C ILE A 170 14.94 5.11 5.72
N GLN A 171 14.37 4.00 5.24
CA GLN A 171 15.09 3.03 4.40
C GLN A 171 15.57 3.67 3.08
N THR A 172 14.75 4.51 2.47
CA THR A 172 15.11 5.28 1.26
C THR A 172 16.31 6.20 1.53
N LEU A 173 16.31 6.95 2.64
CA LEU A 173 17.41 7.83 3.00
C LEU A 173 18.71 7.06 3.29
N LEU A 174 18.63 5.92 3.95
CA LEU A 174 19.79 5.04 4.17
C LEU A 174 20.36 4.54 2.84
N ALA A 175 19.51 4.10 1.91
CA ALA A 175 19.94 3.70 0.57
C ALA A 175 20.59 4.87 -0.21
N VAL A 176 20.09 6.09 -0.06
CA VAL A 176 20.70 7.29 -0.65
C VAL A 176 22.08 7.56 -0.06
N VAL A 177 22.26 7.44 1.26
CA VAL A 177 23.57 7.61 1.93
C VAL A 177 24.57 6.57 1.43
N ASP A 178 24.16 5.31 1.30
CA ASP A 178 25.03 4.25 0.80
C ASP A 178 25.38 4.47 -0.68
N ALA A 179 24.41 4.87 -1.50
CA ALA A 179 24.64 5.24 -2.89
C ALA A 179 25.60 6.43 -3.04
N GLN A 180 25.53 7.43 -2.15
CA GLN A 180 26.46 8.56 -2.13
C GLN A 180 27.90 8.10 -1.80
N ARG A 181 28.05 7.21 -0.83
CA ARG A 181 29.38 6.64 -0.49
C ARG A 181 29.96 5.84 -1.66
N GLU A 182 29.14 5.02 -2.31
CA GLU A 182 29.55 4.26 -3.49
C GLU A 182 29.96 5.20 -4.64
N TYR A 183 29.15 6.21 -4.91
CA TYR A 183 29.45 7.23 -5.93
C TYR A 183 30.79 7.90 -5.69
N ALA A 184 31.01 8.44 -4.49
CA ALA A 184 32.26 9.12 -4.12
C ALA A 184 33.46 8.17 -4.18
N SER A 185 33.31 6.89 -3.77
CA SER A 185 34.43 5.93 -3.79
C SER A 185 34.85 5.50 -5.20
N SER A 186 33.94 5.58 -6.18
CA SER A 186 34.14 5.06 -7.55
C SER A 186 34.52 6.13 -8.58
N ASP A 187 34.57 7.43 -8.21
CA ASP A 187 34.73 8.55 -9.18
C ASP A 187 33.79 8.30 -10.39
N ALA A 188 32.50 8.19 -10.11
CA ALA A 188 31.52 7.68 -11.07
C ALA A 188 31.37 8.57 -12.32
N ASP A 189 31.55 9.88 -12.19
CA ASP A 189 31.50 10.86 -13.28
C ASP A 189 32.87 11.09 -13.95
N ARG A 190 33.94 10.47 -13.40
CA ARG A 190 35.32 10.52 -13.93
C ARG A 190 35.90 11.91 -13.99
N ASN A 191 35.59 12.75 -13.00
CA ASN A 191 36.13 14.10 -12.89
C ASN A 191 37.48 14.16 -12.13
N GLY A 192 37.94 13.02 -11.58
CA GLY A 192 39.16 12.89 -10.78
C GLY A 192 38.99 13.31 -9.32
N LEU A 193 37.76 13.55 -8.88
CA LEU A 193 37.42 13.91 -7.49
C LEU A 193 36.55 12.81 -6.86
N HIS A 194 36.72 12.62 -5.55
CA HIS A 194 35.88 11.73 -4.76
C HIS A 194 34.78 12.55 -4.06
N ASP A 195 33.94 13.19 -4.84
CA ASP A 195 32.84 14.02 -4.35
C ASP A 195 31.50 13.28 -4.39
N TYR A 196 30.50 13.86 -3.77
CA TYR A 196 29.14 13.32 -3.73
C TYR A 196 28.35 13.76 -4.97
N ALA A 197 27.44 12.91 -5.41
CA ALA A 197 26.53 13.27 -6.51
C ALA A 197 25.62 14.44 -6.12
N ALA A 198 25.51 15.42 -7.00
CA ALA A 198 24.64 16.58 -6.78
C ALA A 198 23.16 16.31 -7.08
N HIS A 199 22.84 15.16 -7.68
CA HIS A 199 21.50 14.85 -8.18
C HIS A 199 21.09 13.40 -7.93
N PHE A 200 19.80 13.14 -7.81
CA PHE A 200 19.28 11.76 -7.78
C PHE A 200 19.41 11.10 -9.15
N ILE A 201 19.03 11.80 -10.21
CA ILE A 201 19.01 11.27 -11.59
C ILE A 201 20.03 12.02 -12.42
N SER A 202 20.90 11.28 -13.10
CA SER A 202 21.89 11.84 -14.03
C SER A 202 21.22 12.40 -15.28
N GLN A 203 21.87 13.40 -15.87
CA GLN A 203 21.52 13.84 -17.22
C GLN A 203 21.84 12.72 -18.24
N PRO A 204 21.10 12.65 -19.35
CA PRO A 204 21.39 11.70 -20.41
C PRO A 204 22.87 11.79 -20.87
N GLY A 205 23.54 10.65 -20.87
CA GLY A 205 24.96 10.56 -21.26
C GLY A 205 25.98 11.02 -20.20
N LYS A 206 25.51 11.51 -19.03
CA LYS A 206 26.36 11.86 -17.89
C LYS A 206 26.17 10.87 -16.74
N ARG A 207 27.07 10.94 -15.76
CA ARG A 207 26.98 10.21 -14.49
C ARG A 207 27.05 11.19 -13.31
N ASP A 208 26.38 12.34 -13.44
CA ASP A 208 26.35 13.46 -12.48
C ASP A 208 25.25 13.32 -11.39
N GLY A 209 24.71 12.12 -11.24
CA GLY A 209 23.68 11.77 -10.25
C GLY A 209 23.82 10.32 -9.80
N LEU A 210 23.07 9.92 -8.78
CA LEU A 210 23.11 8.58 -8.20
C LEU A 210 22.47 7.50 -9.08
N TYR A 211 21.61 7.88 -10.01
CA TYR A 211 20.96 6.96 -10.94
C TYR A 211 21.20 7.36 -12.39
N TRP A 212 21.58 6.38 -13.19
CA TRP A 212 21.57 6.40 -14.66
C TRP A 212 21.13 5.03 -15.18
N SER A 213 20.51 5.02 -16.35
CA SER A 213 20.14 3.77 -17.00
C SER A 213 21.37 3.01 -17.47
N VAL A 214 21.42 1.72 -17.21
CA VAL A 214 22.49 0.80 -17.66
C VAL A 214 21.94 -0.21 -18.65
N GLN A 215 22.81 -0.69 -19.56
CA GLN A 215 22.48 -1.81 -20.44
C GLN A 215 22.63 -3.16 -19.70
N ALA A 216 21.99 -4.18 -20.22
CA ALA A 216 22.10 -5.52 -19.68
C ALA A 216 23.59 -5.97 -19.60
N GLY A 217 24.00 -6.48 -18.45
CA GLY A 217 25.37 -6.91 -18.17
C GLY A 217 26.34 -5.81 -17.72
N GLN A 218 25.89 -4.56 -17.63
CA GLN A 218 26.69 -3.48 -17.00
C GLN A 218 26.39 -3.38 -15.50
N PRO A 219 27.36 -2.91 -14.69
CA PRO A 219 27.11 -2.61 -13.27
C PRO A 219 25.97 -1.61 -13.12
N ALA A 220 25.12 -1.86 -12.14
CA ALA A 220 24.02 -0.94 -11.79
C ALA A 220 24.59 0.41 -11.34
N SER A 221 23.82 1.50 -11.53
CA SER A 221 24.13 2.77 -10.88
C SER A 221 23.91 2.66 -9.35
N PRO A 222 24.60 3.46 -8.53
CA PRO A 222 24.54 3.34 -7.06
C PRO A 222 23.10 3.30 -6.49
N LEU A 223 22.19 4.11 -7.05
CA LEU A 223 20.77 4.09 -6.66
C LEU A 223 19.90 3.16 -7.53
N GLY A 224 20.51 2.40 -8.44
CA GLY A 224 19.83 1.49 -9.37
C GLY A 224 18.89 0.48 -8.69
N PRO A 225 19.32 -0.22 -7.62
CA PRO A 225 18.46 -1.17 -6.91
C PRO A 225 17.19 -0.54 -6.32
N LEU A 226 17.29 0.64 -5.70
CA LEU A 226 16.14 1.37 -5.16
C LEU A 226 15.17 1.79 -6.27
N VAL A 227 15.71 2.32 -7.37
CA VAL A 227 14.90 2.74 -8.53
C VAL A 227 14.20 1.53 -9.16
N ALA A 228 14.87 0.41 -9.30
CA ALA A 228 14.27 -0.82 -9.83
C ALA A 228 13.13 -1.34 -8.92
N ALA A 229 13.29 -1.28 -7.60
CA ALA A 229 12.24 -1.63 -6.64
C ALA A 229 11.05 -0.67 -6.78
N ALA A 230 11.28 0.63 -6.82
CA ALA A 230 10.24 1.63 -7.00
C ALA A 230 9.45 1.44 -8.32
N MET A 231 10.15 1.10 -9.41
CA MET A 231 9.49 0.81 -10.69
C MET A 231 8.60 -0.44 -10.62
N LYS A 232 9.05 -1.48 -9.91
CA LYS A 232 8.25 -2.70 -9.67
C LYS A 232 6.98 -2.39 -8.88
N ASP A 233 7.04 -1.42 -7.97
CA ASP A 233 5.91 -0.95 -7.16
C ASP A 233 5.00 0.03 -7.92
N GLY A 234 5.30 0.31 -9.20
CA GLY A 234 4.48 1.14 -10.09
C GLY A 234 4.88 2.63 -10.15
N TYR A 235 5.98 3.01 -9.50
CA TYR A 235 6.50 4.37 -9.64
C TYR A 235 7.22 4.55 -10.98
N ALA A 236 6.94 5.65 -11.67
CA ALA A 236 7.63 5.98 -12.91
C ALA A 236 8.90 6.79 -12.62
N VAL A 237 10.02 6.37 -13.22
CA VAL A 237 11.23 7.20 -13.26
C VAL A 237 10.99 8.33 -14.24
N LYS A 238 10.90 9.54 -13.73
CA LYS A 238 10.74 10.76 -14.53
C LYS A 238 12.09 11.44 -14.69
N GLY A 239 12.31 12.04 -15.86
CA GLY A 239 13.51 12.83 -16.09
C GLY A 239 13.62 14.03 -15.15
N ARG A 240 14.82 14.57 -15.03
CA ARG A 240 15.21 15.64 -14.11
C ARG A 240 14.36 16.93 -14.20
N ASP A 241 13.83 17.22 -15.39
CA ASP A 241 13.10 18.47 -15.68
C ASP A 241 11.59 18.37 -15.43
N LEU A 242 11.10 17.24 -14.91
CA LEU A 242 9.69 17.04 -14.62
C LEU A 242 9.38 17.38 -13.15
N LYS A 243 8.14 17.83 -12.92
CA LYS A 243 7.67 18.12 -11.54
C LYS A 243 7.95 16.93 -10.62
N PRO A 244 8.53 17.17 -9.42
CA PRO A 244 8.76 16.13 -8.44
C PRO A 244 7.45 15.38 -8.15
N ALA A 245 7.53 14.05 -8.06
CA ALA A 245 6.45 13.20 -7.58
C ALA A 245 6.84 12.64 -6.20
N PRO A 246 5.88 12.43 -5.31
CA PRO A 246 6.17 11.82 -4.02
C PRO A 246 6.55 10.35 -4.21
N TYR A 247 7.49 9.87 -3.41
CA TYR A 247 7.80 8.47 -3.22
C TYR A 247 7.49 8.10 -1.76
N ASN A 248 6.69 7.07 -1.53
CA ASN A 248 6.15 6.71 -0.22
C ASN A 248 5.55 7.91 0.54
N GLY A 249 4.86 8.81 -0.18
CA GLY A 249 4.20 9.98 0.40
C GLY A 249 5.12 11.18 0.69
N TYR A 250 6.42 11.09 0.43
CA TYR A 250 7.40 12.16 0.69
C TYR A 250 8.10 12.65 -0.58
N PHE A 251 8.50 13.91 -0.57
CA PHE A 251 9.36 14.50 -1.59
C PHE A 251 10.80 14.53 -1.12
N PHE A 252 11.71 14.12 -1.98
CA PHE A 252 13.15 14.10 -1.70
C PHE A 252 13.87 15.18 -2.49
N ARG A 253 14.85 15.84 -1.87
CA ARG A 253 15.69 16.85 -2.48
C ARG A 253 17.12 16.67 -1.99
N MET A 254 18.11 16.75 -2.91
CA MET A 254 19.51 16.93 -2.56
C MET A 254 19.73 18.37 -2.09
N LEU A 255 20.58 18.57 -1.10
CA LEU A 255 20.97 19.87 -0.55
C LEU A 255 22.29 20.32 -1.17
#